data_db07bd6715e6abd92cf96c35e5c69bc1
#
_entry.id   db07bd6715e6abd92cf96c35e5c69bc1
#
_cell.length_a   1.000
_cell.length_b   1.000
_cell.length_c   1.000
_cell.angle_alpha   90.00
_cell.angle_beta   90.00
_cell.angle_gamma   90.00
#
_symmetry.space_group_name_H-M   'P 1'
#
loop_
_entity.id
_entity.type
_entity.pdbx_description
1 polymer ?
#
loop_
_entity_poly.entity_id
_entity_poly.type
_entity_poly.pdbx_seq_one_letter_code
_entity_poly.pdbx_strand_id
1 'polypeptide(L)'
;LYLTVTKRNYRPYEGVIQINSTNGYAIYPDYTLLENYINDTNGNNDGNINPGETISLNIPIANFGNENINNLNAVLSTSSEYINIIDSESFYNSVSVDQIAIGDGYTFELLSNAVYGDDIELKLDVNSDDNQWTFHIPINIHSPKINVSNYTIVEGLDEPGSSVVLSLDISNDGNLPINNLNLELVSPTNKILVNDSNISFGNIDVGQQISSNLIGDNISLVYSESIFKGSVFPMQLNFSNDDGYD
;
A
#
# COMPACT_ATOMS: atom_id res chain seq x y z
N LEU A 1 31.23 -9.03 -14.31
CA LEU A 1 29.79 -9.30 -14.20
C LEU A 1 29.20 -9.44 -15.60
N TYR A 2 28.48 -10.52 -15.87
CA TYR A 2 27.72 -10.69 -17.10
C TYR A 2 26.31 -10.15 -16.88
N LEU A 3 25.85 -9.29 -17.78
CA LEU A 3 24.50 -8.73 -17.76
C LEU A 3 23.74 -9.25 -18.97
N THR A 4 22.58 -9.86 -18.73
CA THR A 4 21.64 -10.23 -19.78
C THR A 4 20.36 -9.43 -19.58
N VAL A 5 19.99 -8.64 -20.59
CA VAL A 5 18.71 -7.90 -20.60
C VAL A 5 17.77 -8.57 -21.59
N THR A 6 16.61 -8.99 -21.12
CA THR A 6 15.59 -9.64 -21.95
C THR A 6 14.30 -8.83 -21.98
N LYS A 7 13.65 -8.81 -23.14
CA LYS A 7 12.29 -8.26 -23.32
C LYS A 7 11.55 -9.18 -24.29
N ARG A 8 10.27 -9.42 -24.04
CA ARG A 8 9.42 -10.24 -24.90
C ARG A 8 9.47 -9.71 -26.35
N ASN A 9 9.72 -10.62 -27.32
CA ASN A 9 9.86 -10.33 -28.76
C ASN A 9 11.11 -9.53 -29.18
N TYR A 10 12.11 -9.41 -28.31
CA TYR A 10 13.42 -8.85 -28.65
C TYR A 10 14.51 -9.92 -28.47
N ARG A 11 15.63 -9.75 -29.20
CA ARG A 11 16.82 -10.57 -28.94
C ARG A 11 17.39 -10.17 -27.58
N PRO A 12 17.81 -11.12 -26.74
CA PRO A 12 18.53 -10.81 -25.51
C PRO A 12 19.78 -9.97 -25.83
N TYR A 13 20.01 -8.94 -25.04
CA TYR A 13 21.30 -8.26 -25.03
C TYR A 13 22.17 -8.91 -23.96
N GLU A 14 23.37 -9.34 -24.36
CA GLU A 14 24.38 -9.84 -23.45
C GLU A 14 25.58 -8.90 -23.47
N GLY A 15 26.02 -8.50 -22.28
CA GLY A 15 27.13 -7.59 -22.10
C GLY A 15 27.98 -7.93 -20.89
N VAL A 16 29.21 -7.48 -20.89
CA VAL A 16 30.13 -7.59 -19.75
C VAL A 16 30.26 -6.23 -19.11
N ILE A 17 29.89 -6.14 -17.81
CA ILE A 17 30.24 -5.00 -17.00
C ILE A 17 31.57 -5.29 -16.34
N GLN A 18 32.61 -4.52 -16.70
CA GLN A 18 33.88 -4.56 -15.99
C GLN A 18 33.72 -3.86 -14.66
N ILE A 19 33.92 -4.60 -13.57
CA ILE A 19 34.04 -4.04 -12.23
C ILE A 19 35.52 -3.81 -12.02
N ASN A 20 35.92 -2.57 -12.04
CA ASN A 20 37.31 -2.19 -11.69
C ASN A 20 37.32 -1.94 -10.18
N SER A 21 38.21 -2.60 -9.44
CA SER A 21 38.53 -2.21 -8.07
C SER A 21 39.30 -0.89 -8.12
N THR A 22 38.61 0.23 -8.02
CA THR A 22 39.24 1.51 -7.70
C THR A 22 39.23 1.63 -6.16
N ASN A 23 40.32 2.15 -5.59
CA ASN A 23 40.33 2.58 -4.20
C ASN A 23 39.15 3.53 -4.02
N GLY A 24 38.18 3.18 -3.16
CA GLY A 24 37.02 4.00 -2.98
C GLY A 24 36.03 3.49 -1.95
N TYR A 25 35.17 4.38 -1.57
CA TYR A 25 34.06 4.13 -0.65
C TYR A 25 32.87 3.55 -1.43
N ALA A 26 32.37 2.40 -1.00
CA ALA A 26 31.19 1.77 -1.59
C ALA A 26 30.25 1.30 -0.47
N ILE A 27 29.18 2.02 -0.24
CA ILE A 27 28.16 1.65 0.71
C ILE A 27 26.89 1.23 0.00
N TYR A 28 26.10 0.42 0.70
CA TYR A 28 24.78 -0.03 0.25
C TYR A 28 23.84 -0.25 1.44
N PRO A 29 22.62 0.28 1.41
CA PRO A 29 21.60 -0.09 2.38
C PRO A 29 21.21 -1.55 2.13
N ASP A 30 21.22 -2.35 3.19
CA ASP A 30 20.89 -3.77 3.08
C ASP A 30 19.37 -3.96 3.18
N TYR A 31 18.70 -3.94 2.03
CA TYR A 31 17.25 -4.13 1.95
C TYR A 31 16.78 -5.51 2.39
N THR A 32 17.64 -6.51 2.36
CA THR A 32 17.26 -7.88 2.75
C THR A 32 16.99 -7.98 4.24
N LEU A 33 17.45 -6.99 5.00
CA LEU A 33 17.27 -6.92 6.44
C LEU A 33 16.14 -5.97 6.87
N LEU A 34 15.49 -5.25 5.93
CA LEU A 34 14.46 -4.26 6.28
C LEU A 34 13.31 -4.86 7.10
N GLU A 35 12.81 -6.03 6.73
CA GLU A 35 11.73 -6.71 7.48
C GLU A 35 12.09 -6.99 8.95
N ASN A 36 13.39 -7.18 9.27
CA ASN A 36 13.85 -7.39 10.64
C ASN A 36 14.04 -6.10 11.44
N TYR A 37 13.92 -4.94 10.79
CA TYR A 37 14.15 -3.62 11.38
C TYR A 37 12.93 -2.70 11.31
N ILE A 38 11.78 -3.25 10.94
CA ILE A 38 10.48 -2.58 11.01
C ILE A 38 9.88 -2.85 12.39
N ASN A 39 9.46 -1.79 13.07
CA ASN A 39 8.71 -1.88 14.30
C ASN A 39 7.53 -0.91 14.23
N ASP A 40 6.34 -1.45 14.19
CA ASP A 40 5.14 -0.65 14.28
C ASP A 40 4.95 -0.20 15.75
N THR A 41 5.12 1.08 16.01
CA THR A 41 5.04 1.64 17.36
C THR A 41 3.63 2.02 17.77
N ASN A 42 2.71 2.04 16.83
CA ASN A 42 1.30 2.40 17.00
C ASN A 42 0.44 1.62 15.98
N GLY A 43 0.45 0.31 16.06
CA GLY A 43 -0.23 -0.57 15.13
C GLY A 43 -0.58 -1.91 15.75
N ASN A 44 -0.69 -2.94 14.91
CA ASN A 44 -1.05 -4.30 15.32
C ASN A 44 0.15 -5.13 15.78
N ASN A 45 1.36 -4.61 15.66
CA ASN A 45 2.66 -5.22 16.01
C ASN A 45 2.93 -6.54 15.26
N ASP A 46 2.54 -6.59 13.98
CA ASP A 46 2.77 -7.74 13.11
C ASP A 46 4.09 -7.66 12.32
N GLY A 47 4.81 -6.52 12.41
CA GLY A 47 6.07 -6.27 11.73
C GLY A 47 5.92 -5.90 10.25
N ASN A 48 4.72 -5.70 9.76
CA ASN A 48 4.41 -5.18 8.43
C ASN A 48 4.23 -3.67 8.47
N ILE A 49 4.11 -3.06 7.31
CA ILE A 49 3.78 -1.63 7.16
C ILE A 49 2.33 -1.54 6.71
N ASN A 50 1.44 -1.21 7.65
CA ASN A 50 0.00 -1.12 7.41
C ASN A 50 -0.47 0.34 7.39
N PRO A 51 -1.51 0.69 6.62
CA PRO A 51 -2.11 2.02 6.63
C PRO A 51 -2.58 2.44 8.03
N GLY A 52 -2.32 3.69 8.41
CA GLY A 52 -2.65 4.25 9.72
C GLY A 52 -1.62 4.00 10.81
N GLU A 53 -0.52 3.29 10.54
CA GLU A 53 0.50 2.96 11.53
C GLU A 53 1.66 3.95 11.56
N THR A 54 2.26 4.07 12.74
CA THR A 54 3.54 4.75 12.93
C THR A 54 4.65 3.71 12.97
N ILE A 55 5.59 3.81 12.05
CA ILE A 55 6.66 2.86 11.82
C ILE A 55 7.98 3.43 12.31
N SER A 56 8.68 2.67 13.15
CA SER A 56 10.10 2.89 13.44
C SER A 56 10.93 1.97 12.54
N LEU A 57 11.79 2.56 11.71
CA LEU A 57 12.55 1.87 10.68
C LEU A 57 14.04 2.05 10.91
N ASN A 58 14.80 0.97 11.03
CA ASN A 58 16.24 0.99 10.91
C ASN A 58 16.67 0.53 9.52
N ILE A 59 17.61 1.25 8.90
CA ILE A 59 18.15 0.89 7.60
C ILE A 59 19.64 0.55 7.78
N PRO A 60 20.03 -0.72 7.81
CA PRO A 60 21.42 -1.11 7.89
C PRO A 60 22.21 -0.63 6.67
N ILE A 61 23.44 -0.14 6.89
CA ILE A 61 24.34 0.27 5.81
C ILE A 61 25.58 -0.61 5.82
N ALA A 62 25.80 -1.34 4.74
CA ALA A 62 26.98 -2.17 4.53
C ALA A 62 28.08 -1.40 3.77
N ASN A 63 29.32 -1.58 4.17
CA ASN A 63 30.49 -1.04 3.46
C ASN A 63 31.19 -2.14 2.65
N PHE A 64 31.04 -2.09 1.34
CA PHE A 64 31.69 -2.98 0.38
C PHE A 64 32.95 -2.34 -0.27
N GLY A 65 33.33 -1.16 0.21
CA GLY A 65 34.56 -0.48 -0.20
C GLY A 65 35.82 -1.10 0.44
N ASN A 66 36.96 -0.50 0.18
CA ASN A 66 38.25 -0.92 0.76
C ASN A 66 38.80 0.07 1.79
N GLU A 67 37.99 1.04 2.20
CA GLU A 67 38.31 2.03 3.21
C GLU A 67 37.20 2.16 4.25
N ASN A 68 37.57 2.44 5.50
CA ASN A 68 36.60 2.73 6.54
C ASN A 68 35.95 4.08 6.30
N ILE A 69 34.64 4.18 6.55
CA ILE A 69 33.87 5.40 6.43
C ILE A 69 33.57 5.93 7.82
N ASN A 70 33.87 7.20 8.06
CA ASN A 70 33.64 7.85 9.34
C ASN A 70 32.62 8.98 9.20
N ASN A 71 32.01 9.37 10.32
CA ASN A 71 31.04 10.45 10.42
C ASN A 71 29.86 10.26 9.44
N LEU A 72 29.40 9.00 9.34
CA LEU A 72 28.31 8.65 8.45
C LEU A 72 26.96 9.07 9.08
N ASN A 73 26.23 9.89 8.39
CA ASN A 73 24.86 10.29 8.73
C ASN A 73 23.96 10.19 7.51
N ALA A 74 22.68 10.04 7.73
CA ALA A 74 21.73 9.93 6.63
C ALA A 74 20.41 10.63 6.96
N VAL A 75 19.77 11.11 5.87
CA VAL A 75 18.47 11.79 5.93
C VAL A 75 17.48 11.03 5.05
N LEU A 76 16.36 10.66 5.64
CA LEU A 76 15.24 10.02 4.97
C LEU A 76 14.26 11.07 4.46
N SER A 77 13.79 10.92 3.23
CA SER A 77 12.78 11.76 2.62
C SER A 77 11.86 10.93 1.71
N THR A 78 10.74 11.49 1.29
CA THR A 78 9.83 10.87 0.32
C THR A 78 9.10 11.93 -0.49
N SER A 79 8.66 11.56 -1.68
CA SER A 79 7.71 12.34 -2.49
C SER A 79 6.29 11.77 -2.43
N SER A 80 6.08 10.67 -1.70
CA SER A 80 4.77 10.06 -1.55
C SER A 80 3.87 10.92 -0.66
N GLU A 81 2.63 11.15 -1.08
CA GLU A 81 1.61 11.82 -0.29
C GLU A 81 1.04 10.94 0.82
N TYR A 82 1.35 9.65 0.82
CA TYR A 82 0.88 8.68 1.81
C TYR A 82 1.79 8.54 3.03
N ILE A 83 2.97 9.19 3.04
CA ILE A 83 3.91 9.10 4.16
C ILE A 83 4.15 10.48 4.77
N ASN A 84 4.01 10.52 6.09
CA ASN A 84 4.42 11.65 6.92
C ASN A 84 5.68 11.27 7.72
N ILE A 85 6.85 11.83 7.37
CA ILE A 85 8.11 11.56 8.08
C ILE A 85 8.11 12.38 9.38
N ILE A 86 8.28 11.69 10.51
CA ILE A 86 8.31 12.26 11.86
C ILE A 86 9.75 12.50 12.31
N ASP A 87 10.63 11.50 12.10
CA ASP A 87 12.06 11.60 12.35
C ASP A 87 12.82 11.16 11.11
N SER A 88 13.55 12.08 10.51
CA SER A 88 14.22 11.90 9.23
C SER A 88 15.72 11.67 9.32
N GLU A 89 16.36 11.86 10.49
CA GLU A 89 17.82 11.84 10.61
C GLU A 89 18.30 10.59 11.36
N SER A 90 19.40 10.02 10.90
CA SER A 90 20.03 8.88 11.58
C SER A 90 21.54 8.94 11.49
N PHE A 91 22.24 8.64 12.60
CA PHE A 91 23.68 8.62 12.74
C PHE A 91 24.21 7.20 12.81
N TYR A 92 25.15 6.87 11.94
CA TYR A 92 25.78 5.55 11.84
C TYR A 92 27.19 5.51 12.42
N ASN A 93 27.73 6.69 12.82
CA ASN A 93 29.09 6.90 13.29
C ASN A 93 30.17 6.48 12.26
N SER A 94 30.56 5.21 12.26
CA SER A 94 31.55 4.69 11.31
C SER A 94 31.16 3.28 10.86
N VAL A 95 31.55 2.96 9.61
CA VAL A 95 31.34 1.63 9.02
C VAL A 95 32.69 1.12 8.51
N SER A 96 33.24 0.09 9.17
CA SER A 96 34.47 -0.56 8.77
C SER A 96 34.28 -1.34 7.45
N VAL A 97 35.39 -1.61 6.77
CA VAL A 97 35.41 -2.47 5.58
C VAL A 97 34.75 -3.82 5.89
N ASP A 98 33.90 -4.30 4.98
CA ASP A 98 33.15 -5.57 5.10
C ASP A 98 32.25 -5.67 6.35
N GLN A 99 31.86 -4.53 6.94
CA GLN A 99 30.96 -4.48 8.08
C GLN A 99 29.65 -3.76 7.74
N ILE A 100 28.65 -4.00 8.61
CA ILE A 100 27.34 -3.33 8.56
C ILE A 100 27.25 -2.44 9.81
N ALA A 101 26.75 -1.22 9.62
CA ALA A 101 26.36 -0.34 10.71
C ALA A 101 24.84 -0.16 10.73
N ILE A 102 24.30 -0.03 11.93
CA ILE A 102 22.89 0.31 12.19
C ILE A 102 22.89 1.68 12.85
N GLY A 103 22.10 2.60 12.32
CA GLY A 103 21.93 3.94 12.86
C GLY A 103 20.89 4.01 13.98
N ASP A 104 20.54 5.23 14.39
CA ASP A 104 19.55 5.50 15.45
C ASP A 104 18.12 5.17 14.99
N GLY A 105 17.91 5.09 13.65
CA GLY A 105 16.63 4.80 13.04
C GLY A 105 15.91 6.04 12.52
N TYR A 106 14.74 5.79 11.95
CA TYR A 106 13.81 6.77 11.39
C TYR A 106 12.42 6.48 11.91
N THR A 107 11.55 7.49 11.90
CA THR A 107 10.13 7.29 12.22
C THR A 107 9.26 7.98 11.19
N PHE A 108 8.26 7.26 10.69
CA PHE A 108 7.26 7.81 9.80
C PHE A 108 5.88 7.20 10.08
N GLU A 109 4.84 7.89 9.64
CA GLU A 109 3.45 7.44 9.65
C GLU A 109 3.04 7.10 8.22
N LEU A 110 2.43 5.93 8.00
CA LEU A 110 1.72 5.62 6.77
C LEU A 110 0.26 6.04 6.94
N LEU A 111 -0.24 6.92 6.08
CA LEU A 111 -1.60 7.43 6.17
C LEU A 111 -2.64 6.32 5.91
N SER A 112 -3.81 6.42 6.53
CA SER A 112 -4.89 5.41 6.46
C SER A 112 -5.45 5.19 5.06
N ASN A 113 -5.34 6.19 4.18
CA ASN A 113 -5.78 6.12 2.80
C ASN A 113 -4.78 5.48 1.82
N ALA A 114 -3.62 5.01 2.29
CA ALA A 114 -2.70 4.21 1.50
C ALA A 114 -3.26 2.80 1.30
N VAL A 115 -3.09 2.23 0.09
CA VAL A 115 -3.63 0.89 -0.21
C VAL A 115 -2.58 -0.02 -0.84
N TYR A 116 -2.79 -1.32 -0.74
CA TYR A 116 -1.96 -2.31 -1.42
C TYR A 116 -1.85 -2.03 -2.92
N GLY A 117 -0.59 -1.98 -3.40
CA GLY A 117 -0.26 -1.70 -4.80
C GLY A 117 0.03 -0.24 -5.09
N ASP A 118 -0.04 0.67 -4.12
CA ASP A 118 0.53 2.00 -4.26
C ASP A 118 2.05 1.92 -4.33
N ASP A 119 2.62 2.69 -5.26
CA ASP A 119 4.07 2.74 -5.49
C ASP A 119 4.68 3.78 -4.55
N ILE A 120 5.15 3.32 -3.40
CA ILE A 120 5.75 4.16 -2.36
C ILE A 120 7.25 3.91 -2.30
N GLU A 121 8.00 5.00 -2.34
CA GLU A 121 9.45 4.98 -2.26
C GLU A 121 9.95 5.99 -1.22
N LEU A 122 10.89 5.53 -0.40
CA LEU A 122 11.70 6.39 0.46
C LEU A 122 13.03 6.69 -0.22
N LYS A 123 13.49 7.92 -0.11
CA LYS A 123 14.81 8.38 -0.56
C LYS A 123 15.71 8.53 0.66
N LEU A 124 16.87 7.87 0.64
CA LEU A 124 17.90 7.96 1.67
C LEU A 124 19.12 8.69 1.11
N ASP A 125 19.36 9.89 1.60
CA ASP A 125 20.59 10.65 1.30
C ASP A 125 21.60 10.42 2.43
N VAL A 126 22.72 9.78 2.10
CA VAL A 126 23.76 9.40 3.06
C VAL A 126 25.00 10.26 2.83
N ASN A 127 25.57 10.81 3.90
CA ASN A 127 26.71 11.70 3.84
C ASN A 127 27.81 11.22 4.78
N SER A 128 29.06 11.41 4.37
CA SER A 128 30.26 11.31 5.21
C SER A 128 31.09 12.59 5.05
N ASP A 129 32.27 12.65 5.68
CA ASP A 129 33.16 13.82 5.56
C ASP A 129 33.48 14.19 4.09
N ASP A 130 33.66 13.17 3.23
CA ASP A 130 34.17 13.37 1.87
C ASP A 130 33.23 12.87 0.76
N ASN A 131 32.14 12.17 1.10
CA ASN A 131 31.30 11.49 0.13
C ASN A 131 29.82 11.64 0.41
N GLN A 132 29.03 11.54 -0.67
CA GLN A 132 27.58 11.54 -0.61
C GLN A 132 27.02 10.46 -1.53
N TRP A 133 25.96 9.78 -1.05
CA TRP A 133 25.22 8.75 -1.77
C TRP A 133 23.72 9.00 -1.64
N THR A 134 22.97 8.60 -2.63
CA THR A 134 21.51 8.61 -2.63
C THR A 134 20.99 7.22 -2.98
N PHE A 135 20.05 6.72 -2.19
CA PHE A 135 19.40 5.43 -2.41
C PHE A 135 17.89 5.61 -2.43
N HIS A 136 17.23 4.74 -3.17
CA HIS A 136 15.80 4.67 -3.32
C HIS A 136 15.32 3.33 -2.76
N ILE A 137 14.41 3.38 -1.79
CA ILE A 137 13.96 2.22 -1.01
C ILE A 137 12.47 2.04 -1.24
N PRO A 138 12.06 1.01 -2.00
CA PRO A 138 10.66 0.71 -2.18
C PRO A 138 10.04 0.21 -0.87
N ILE A 139 8.83 0.66 -0.57
CA ILE A 139 8.05 0.23 0.59
C ILE A 139 6.88 -0.61 0.11
N ASN A 140 6.73 -1.79 0.69
CA ASN A 140 5.60 -2.66 0.47
C ASN A 140 4.52 -2.37 1.50
N ILE A 141 3.34 -1.96 1.03
CA ILE A 141 2.16 -1.78 1.89
C ILE A 141 1.48 -3.12 2.08
N HIS A 142 1.12 -3.42 3.31
CA HIS A 142 0.31 -4.57 3.66
C HIS A 142 -1.09 -4.11 4.05
N SER A 143 -2.06 -4.32 3.16
CA SER A 143 -3.46 -3.96 3.40
C SER A 143 -4.44 -4.82 2.59
N PRO A 144 -5.69 -4.95 3.03
CA PRO A 144 -6.76 -5.36 2.14
C PRO A 144 -6.98 -4.31 1.05
N LYS A 145 -7.57 -4.73 -0.07
CA LYS A 145 -7.99 -3.85 -1.16
C LYS A 145 -9.33 -4.34 -1.70
N ILE A 146 -10.39 -3.70 -1.26
CA ILE A 146 -11.73 -4.09 -1.66
C ILE A 146 -12.07 -3.46 -3.02
N ASN A 147 -12.47 -4.32 -3.93
CA ASN A 147 -12.92 -3.96 -5.26
C ASN A 147 -14.38 -4.39 -5.46
N VAL A 148 -15.25 -3.46 -5.87
CA VAL A 148 -16.62 -3.79 -6.29
C VAL A 148 -16.59 -4.11 -7.77
N SER A 149 -16.67 -5.40 -8.09
CA SER A 149 -16.49 -5.89 -9.46
C SER A 149 -17.76 -5.82 -10.30
N ASN A 150 -18.93 -5.90 -9.65
CA ASN A 150 -20.22 -5.92 -10.35
C ASN A 150 -21.38 -5.52 -9.43
N TYR A 151 -22.50 -5.14 -10.04
CA TYR A 151 -23.80 -5.05 -9.39
C TYR A 151 -24.89 -5.61 -10.29
N THR A 152 -25.93 -6.21 -9.71
CA THR A 152 -27.06 -6.77 -10.43
C THR A 152 -28.37 -6.48 -9.72
N ILE A 153 -29.44 -6.21 -10.50
CA ILE A 153 -30.79 -6.18 -9.98
C ILE A 153 -31.27 -7.63 -9.88
N VAL A 154 -31.52 -8.10 -8.65
CA VAL A 154 -31.97 -9.48 -8.37
C VAL A 154 -33.50 -9.56 -8.22
N GLU A 155 -34.13 -8.44 -7.86
CA GLU A 155 -35.60 -8.31 -7.80
C GLU A 155 -36.04 -6.91 -8.27
N GLY A 156 -37.24 -6.82 -8.84
CA GLY A 156 -37.84 -5.58 -9.31
C GLY A 156 -37.52 -5.27 -10.77
N LEU A 157 -37.90 -4.08 -11.20
CA LEU A 157 -37.69 -3.59 -12.57
C LEU A 157 -36.86 -2.30 -12.53
N ASP A 158 -35.93 -2.18 -13.46
CA ASP A 158 -35.14 -0.94 -13.65
C ASP A 158 -35.98 0.12 -14.40
N GLU A 159 -37.03 0.60 -13.76
CA GLU A 159 -37.98 1.58 -14.32
C GLU A 159 -38.33 2.66 -13.26
N PRO A 160 -38.64 3.90 -13.71
CA PRO A 160 -39.11 4.95 -12.81
C PRO A 160 -40.30 4.51 -11.95
N GLY A 161 -40.26 4.84 -10.66
CA GLY A 161 -41.30 4.49 -9.68
C GLY A 161 -41.21 3.06 -9.15
N SER A 162 -40.24 2.24 -9.58
CA SER A 162 -40.10 0.85 -9.16
C SER A 162 -39.23 0.72 -7.91
N SER A 163 -39.52 -0.33 -7.12
CA SER A 163 -38.63 -0.84 -6.09
C SER A 163 -37.73 -1.91 -6.70
N VAL A 164 -36.47 -1.89 -6.34
CA VAL A 164 -35.47 -2.88 -6.78
C VAL A 164 -34.63 -3.37 -5.63
N VAL A 165 -34.14 -4.61 -5.75
CA VAL A 165 -33.14 -5.19 -4.87
C VAL A 165 -31.86 -5.36 -5.67
N LEU A 166 -30.76 -4.79 -5.16
CA LEU A 166 -29.43 -4.84 -5.76
C LEU A 166 -28.53 -5.82 -5.01
N SER A 167 -27.87 -6.68 -5.75
CA SER A 167 -26.73 -7.45 -5.29
C SER A 167 -25.44 -6.78 -5.73
N LEU A 168 -24.41 -6.84 -4.86
CA LEU A 168 -23.05 -6.41 -5.14
C LEU A 168 -22.11 -7.60 -5.09
N ASP A 169 -21.19 -7.66 -6.06
CA ASP A 169 -20.09 -8.60 -6.09
C ASP A 169 -18.80 -7.86 -5.74
N ILE A 170 -18.10 -8.32 -4.70
CA ILE A 170 -16.85 -7.72 -4.24
C ILE A 170 -15.73 -8.73 -4.22
N SER A 171 -14.49 -8.26 -4.27
CA SER A 171 -13.27 -9.05 -4.08
C SER A 171 -12.29 -8.32 -3.17
N ASN A 172 -11.46 -9.09 -2.46
CA ASN A 172 -10.27 -8.55 -1.78
C ASN A 172 -9.04 -8.80 -2.67
N ASP A 173 -8.61 -7.77 -3.38
CA ASP A 173 -7.45 -7.80 -4.28
C ASP A 173 -6.15 -7.38 -3.56
N GLY A 174 -6.19 -7.20 -2.24
CA GLY A 174 -5.06 -6.87 -1.39
C GLY A 174 -4.20 -8.08 -0.99
N ASN A 175 -3.30 -7.89 -0.05
CA ASN A 175 -2.42 -8.93 0.49
C ASN A 175 -2.69 -9.27 1.96
N LEU A 176 -3.68 -8.63 2.58
CA LEU A 176 -4.19 -9.00 3.90
C LEU A 176 -5.69 -9.31 3.84
N PRO A 177 -6.20 -10.21 4.71
CA PRO A 177 -7.63 -10.40 4.90
C PRO A 177 -8.25 -9.15 5.52
N ILE A 178 -9.56 -9.02 5.44
CA ILE A 178 -10.32 -7.99 6.15
C ILE A 178 -11.39 -8.66 7.02
N ASN A 179 -11.57 -8.16 8.26
CA ASN A 179 -12.49 -8.72 9.22
C ASN A 179 -13.74 -7.84 9.36
N ASN A 180 -14.91 -8.51 9.40
CA ASN A 180 -16.21 -7.88 9.61
C ASN A 180 -16.48 -6.70 8.64
N LEU A 181 -16.24 -6.93 7.34
CA LEU A 181 -16.51 -5.92 6.32
C LEU A 181 -18.00 -5.66 6.22
N ASN A 182 -18.38 -4.41 6.43
CA ASN A 182 -19.71 -3.89 6.21
C ASN A 182 -19.67 -2.79 5.14
N LEU A 183 -20.71 -2.73 4.34
CA LEU A 183 -20.89 -1.74 3.28
C LEU A 183 -22.21 -1.01 3.50
N GLU A 184 -22.18 0.32 3.34
CA GLU A 184 -23.36 1.16 3.30
C GLU A 184 -23.47 1.86 1.95
N LEU A 185 -24.61 1.71 1.27
CA LEU A 185 -24.93 2.47 0.06
C LEU A 185 -25.65 3.77 0.42
N VAL A 186 -25.08 4.89 0.00
CA VAL A 186 -25.65 6.22 0.21
C VAL A 186 -26.07 6.84 -1.13
N SER A 187 -27.28 7.33 -1.19
CA SER A 187 -27.78 8.10 -2.33
C SER A 187 -27.57 9.60 -2.07
N PRO A 188 -26.79 10.32 -2.89
CA PRO A 188 -26.62 11.76 -2.77
C PRO A 188 -27.82 12.56 -3.32
N THR A 189 -28.84 11.88 -3.83
CA THR A 189 -30.01 12.48 -4.45
C THR A 189 -31.31 11.98 -3.82
N ASN A 190 -32.34 12.84 -3.79
CA ASN A 190 -33.68 12.45 -3.38
C ASN A 190 -34.47 11.68 -4.47
N LYS A 191 -33.84 11.41 -5.61
CA LYS A 191 -34.43 10.63 -6.72
C LYS A 191 -34.38 9.13 -6.49
N ILE A 192 -33.46 8.70 -5.62
CA ILE A 192 -33.30 7.31 -5.22
C ILE A 192 -33.39 7.26 -3.70
N LEU A 193 -34.41 6.56 -3.21
CA LEU A 193 -34.57 6.30 -1.78
C LEU A 193 -33.96 4.93 -1.48
N VAL A 194 -32.97 4.87 -0.63
CA VAL A 194 -32.40 3.62 -0.13
C VAL A 194 -33.15 3.22 1.12
N ASN A 195 -33.86 2.09 1.07
CA ASN A 195 -34.65 1.58 2.21
C ASN A 195 -33.84 0.65 3.09
N ASP A 196 -33.00 -0.19 2.49
CA ASP A 196 -32.01 -1.00 3.14
C ASP A 196 -30.66 -0.71 2.50
N SER A 197 -29.78 -0.07 3.25
CA SER A 197 -28.53 0.48 2.74
C SER A 197 -27.33 -0.39 3.05
N ASN A 198 -27.46 -1.38 3.93
CA ASN A 198 -26.32 -2.07 4.51
C ASN A 198 -26.18 -3.50 3.98
N ILE A 199 -24.94 -3.93 3.78
CA ILE A 199 -24.58 -5.32 3.52
C ILE A 199 -23.47 -5.70 4.50
N SER A 200 -23.63 -6.83 5.20
CA SER A 200 -22.58 -7.39 6.05
C SER A 200 -21.92 -8.58 5.36
N PHE A 201 -20.75 -8.34 4.77
CA PHE A 201 -20.01 -9.40 4.09
C PHE A 201 -19.23 -10.30 5.03
N GLY A 202 -18.98 -9.85 6.27
CA GLY A 202 -18.14 -10.58 7.23
C GLY A 202 -16.67 -10.56 6.86
N ASN A 203 -15.97 -11.67 7.13
CA ASN A 203 -14.54 -11.79 6.83
C ASN A 203 -14.32 -12.16 5.36
N ILE A 204 -13.32 -11.51 4.73
CA ILE A 204 -12.95 -11.77 3.33
C ILE A 204 -11.46 -12.01 3.26
N ASP A 205 -11.09 -13.23 2.86
CA ASP A 205 -9.70 -13.63 2.67
C ASP A 205 -9.07 -12.99 1.42
N VAL A 206 -7.75 -12.99 1.36
CA VAL A 206 -6.99 -12.52 0.19
C VAL A 206 -7.40 -13.30 -1.06
N GLY A 207 -7.75 -12.58 -2.12
CA GLY A 207 -8.20 -13.14 -3.39
C GLY A 207 -9.62 -13.73 -3.37
N GLN A 208 -10.33 -13.64 -2.25
CA GLN A 208 -11.71 -14.11 -2.16
C GLN A 208 -12.65 -13.16 -2.91
N GLN A 209 -13.61 -13.74 -3.62
CA GLN A 209 -14.74 -13.04 -4.22
C GLN A 209 -16.04 -13.49 -3.56
N ILE A 210 -16.94 -12.57 -3.31
CA ILE A 210 -18.22 -12.84 -2.65
C ILE A 210 -19.33 -11.98 -3.26
N SER A 211 -20.51 -12.57 -3.37
CA SER A 211 -21.72 -11.87 -3.82
C SER A 211 -22.68 -11.69 -2.64
N SER A 212 -23.25 -10.50 -2.50
CA SER A 212 -24.25 -10.23 -1.47
C SER A 212 -25.50 -11.09 -1.65
N ASN A 213 -25.84 -11.46 -2.87
CA ASN A 213 -26.96 -12.36 -3.16
C ASN A 213 -26.75 -13.78 -2.61
N LEU A 214 -25.48 -14.25 -2.61
CA LEU A 214 -25.17 -15.60 -2.06
C LEU A 214 -25.27 -15.67 -0.54
N ILE A 215 -25.01 -14.55 0.14
CA ILE A 215 -25.15 -14.45 1.59
C ILE A 215 -26.56 -14.03 2.03
N GLY A 216 -27.42 -13.67 1.06
CA GLY A 216 -28.81 -13.28 1.32
C GLY A 216 -28.97 -11.89 1.92
N ASP A 217 -27.98 -11.02 1.75
CA ASP A 217 -27.93 -9.66 2.29
C ASP A 217 -27.74 -8.66 1.16
N ASN A 218 -28.83 -8.04 0.71
CA ASN A 218 -28.88 -7.21 -0.49
C ASN A 218 -29.45 -5.82 -0.17
N ILE A 219 -29.12 -4.84 -1.01
CA ILE A 219 -29.59 -3.47 -0.88
C ILE A 219 -30.97 -3.32 -1.51
N SER A 220 -31.87 -2.65 -0.77
CA SER A 220 -33.22 -2.31 -1.28
C SER A 220 -33.34 -0.81 -1.52
N LEU A 221 -33.82 -0.43 -2.71
CA LEU A 221 -34.02 0.97 -3.07
C LEU A 221 -35.27 1.18 -3.93
N VAL A 222 -35.75 2.43 -3.97
CA VAL A 222 -36.92 2.86 -4.72
C VAL A 222 -36.53 4.02 -5.63
N TYR A 223 -36.87 3.88 -6.90
CA TYR A 223 -36.73 4.96 -7.88
C TYR A 223 -37.90 5.94 -7.81
N SER A 224 -37.63 7.24 -7.86
CA SER A 224 -38.67 8.25 -7.99
C SER A 224 -39.39 8.12 -9.33
N GLU A 225 -40.71 8.31 -9.36
CA GLU A 225 -41.50 8.40 -10.61
C GLU A 225 -41.02 9.53 -11.55
N SER A 226 -40.33 10.52 -10.98
CA SER A 226 -39.82 11.67 -11.75
C SER A 226 -38.45 11.44 -12.40
N ILE A 227 -37.92 10.22 -12.37
CA ILE A 227 -36.70 9.84 -13.09
C ILE A 227 -37.04 9.58 -14.57
N PHE A 228 -36.15 9.99 -15.45
CA PHE A 228 -36.27 9.62 -16.87
C PHE A 228 -35.51 8.31 -17.11
N LYS A 229 -36.08 7.45 -17.96
CA LYS A 229 -35.41 6.20 -18.37
C LYS A 229 -34.04 6.52 -18.99
N GLY A 230 -32.99 5.80 -18.52
CA GLY A 230 -31.61 6.01 -18.93
C GLY A 230 -30.86 7.10 -18.15
N SER A 231 -31.47 7.66 -17.08
CA SER A 231 -30.75 8.53 -16.15
C SER A 231 -29.67 7.74 -15.41
N VAL A 232 -28.52 8.37 -15.15
CA VAL A 232 -27.42 7.81 -14.36
C VAL A 232 -27.25 8.65 -13.11
N PHE A 233 -27.19 7.99 -11.96
CA PHE A 233 -26.97 8.62 -10.66
C PHE A 233 -25.72 8.05 -10.01
N PRO A 234 -24.75 8.90 -9.61
CA PRO A 234 -23.65 8.43 -8.81
C PRO A 234 -24.17 8.03 -7.43
N MET A 235 -23.71 6.88 -6.94
CA MET A 235 -23.98 6.41 -5.59
C MET A 235 -22.65 6.35 -4.83
N GLN A 236 -22.71 6.54 -3.53
CA GLN A 236 -21.54 6.43 -2.64
C GLN A 236 -21.60 5.10 -1.90
N LEU A 237 -20.47 4.41 -1.84
CA LEU A 237 -20.27 3.23 -1.02
C LEU A 237 -19.32 3.59 0.12
N ASN A 238 -19.76 3.40 1.34
CA ASN A 238 -18.95 3.55 2.54
C ASN A 238 -18.62 2.16 3.07
N PHE A 239 -17.36 1.90 3.32
CA PHE A 239 -16.91 0.65 3.92
C PHE A 239 -16.56 0.88 5.38
N SER A 240 -16.78 -0.14 6.22
CA SER A 240 -16.31 -0.19 7.59
C SER A 240 -15.92 -1.62 7.95
N ASN A 241 -14.97 -1.77 8.85
CA ASN A 241 -14.41 -3.05 9.26
C ASN A 241 -13.84 -2.95 10.67
N ASP A 242 -13.45 -4.09 11.26
CA ASP A 242 -12.86 -4.14 12.60
C ASP A 242 -11.36 -3.77 12.61
N ASP A 243 -10.70 -3.81 11.46
CA ASP A 243 -9.25 -3.64 11.34
C ASP A 243 -8.84 -2.15 11.19
N GLY A 244 -9.81 -1.24 10.98
CA GLY A 244 -9.59 0.21 10.87
C GLY A 244 -9.07 0.66 9.49
N TYR A 245 -9.21 -0.15 8.47
CA TYR A 245 -8.94 0.25 7.07
C TYR A 245 -10.12 1.06 6.51
N ASP A 246 -9.80 2.14 5.78
CA ASP A 246 -10.75 3.04 5.13
C ASP A 246 -10.98 2.69 3.65
#